data_8003f8926f93cb9a8165d42404298f56
#
_entry.id   8003f8926f93cb9a8165d42404298f56
#
_cell.length_a   1.000
_cell.length_b   1.000
_cell.length_c   1.000
_cell.angle_alpha   90.00
_cell.angle_beta   90.00
_cell.angle_gamma   90.00
#
_symmetry.space_group_name_H-M   'P 1'
#
loop_
_entity.id
_entity.type
_entity.pdbx_description
1 polymer ?
#
loop_
_entity_poly.entity_id
_entity_poly.type
_entity_poly.pdbx_seq_one_letter_code
_entity_poly.pdbx_strand_id
1 'polypeptide(L)'
;IWFLDEPFSALDPLIRKEMQDEFLRLQSVLHKTILFVTHDFDEALRLADRIAIMKDGIIEQLDTPANIVLNPATEYVRKFTEEVPREKVLKIESVMDEFDPTESMSDLKVQKDAIIETVAEVILNSSKPVTVIDELGHTVGVINASKIVHVLFGSHSNQKSEKLS
;
A
#
# COMPACT_ATOMS: atom_id res chain seq x y z
N ILE A 1 -1.89 -25.22 4.09
CA ILE A 1 -1.83 -24.00 4.89
C ILE A 1 -0.65 -24.12 5.84
N TRP A 2 0.18 -23.09 5.89
CA TRP A 2 1.27 -22.96 6.85
C TRP A 2 0.88 -21.94 7.91
N PHE A 3 1.31 -22.18 9.15
CA PHE A 3 1.12 -21.27 10.27
C PHE A 3 2.51 -20.83 10.76
N LEU A 4 2.73 -19.52 10.77
CA LEU A 4 3.95 -18.91 11.25
C LEU A 4 3.59 -17.93 12.36
N ASP A 5 4.12 -18.15 13.55
CA ASP A 5 3.92 -17.30 14.72
C ASP A 5 5.21 -16.56 15.01
N GLU A 6 5.20 -15.26 14.80
CA GLU A 6 6.32 -14.33 15.00
C GLU A 6 7.69 -14.84 14.46
N PRO A 7 7.78 -15.32 13.21
CA PRO A 7 8.97 -16.02 12.74
C PRO A 7 10.23 -15.16 12.64
N PHE A 8 10.12 -13.84 12.62
CA PHE A 8 11.24 -12.93 12.48
C PHE A 8 11.55 -12.11 13.76
N SER A 9 10.79 -12.29 14.84
CA SER A 9 10.88 -11.48 16.06
C SER A 9 12.25 -11.54 16.75
N ALA A 10 12.93 -12.69 16.68
CA ALA A 10 14.24 -12.90 17.30
C ALA A 10 15.43 -12.47 16.42
N LEU A 11 15.21 -11.95 15.22
CA LEU A 11 16.25 -11.56 14.27
C LEU A 11 16.63 -10.08 14.43
N ASP A 12 17.92 -9.78 14.22
CA ASP A 12 18.36 -8.39 14.07
C ASP A 12 17.77 -7.76 12.79
N PRO A 13 17.69 -6.40 12.72
CA PRO A 13 16.97 -5.74 11.63
C PRO A 13 17.49 -6.05 10.22
N LEU A 14 18.79 -6.28 10.05
CA LEU A 14 19.39 -6.56 8.74
C LEU A 14 19.01 -7.97 8.27
N ILE A 15 19.25 -8.97 9.11
CA ILE A 15 18.91 -10.37 8.84
C ILE A 15 17.39 -10.52 8.67
N ARG A 16 16.59 -9.83 9.48
CA ARG A 16 15.12 -9.83 9.36
C ARG A 16 14.69 -9.42 7.96
N LYS A 17 15.26 -8.34 7.42
CA LYS A 17 14.93 -7.86 6.08
C LYS A 17 15.29 -8.88 5.00
N GLU A 18 16.49 -9.46 5.08
CA GLU A 18 16.95 -10.50 4.15
C GLU A 18 16.03 -11.74 4.18
N MET A 19 15.63 -12.17 5.37
CA MET A 19 14.74 -13.33 5.53
C MET A 19 13.32 -13.05 5.04
N GLN A 20 12.81 -11.82 5.19
CA GLN A 20 11.53 -11.41 4.62
C GLN A 20 11.57 -11.39 3.09
N ASP A 21 12.67 -10.92 2.48
CA ASP A 21 12.86 -10.96 1.02
C ASP A 21 12.86 -12.41 0.50
N GLU A 22 13.57 -13.30 1.19
CA GLU A 22 13.60 -14.71 0.83
C GLU A 22 12.24 -15.39 1.02
N PHE A 23 11.48 -15.00 2.05
CA PHE A 23 10.11 -15.47 2.28
C PHE A 23 9.18 -15.09 1.12
N LEU A 24 9.21 -13.83 0.66
CA LEU A 24 8.44 -13.37 -0.50
C LEU A 24 8.82 -14.14 -1.77
N ARG A 25 10.12 -14.37 -1.99
CA ARG A 25 10.61 -15.17 -3.11
C ARG A 25 10.09 -16.61 -3.05
N LEU A 26 10.10 -17.24 -1.88
CA LEU A 26 9.58 -18.61 -1.70
C LEU A 26 8.06 -18.67 -1.90
N GLN A 27 7.32 -17.70 -1.38
CA GLN A 27 5.88 -17.60 -1.54
C GLN A 27 5.48 -17.50 -3.02
N SER A 28 6.18 -16.69 -3.81
CA SER A 28 5.93 -16.52 -5.24
C SER A 28 6.12 -17.81 -6.07
N VAL A 29 6.96 -18.74 -5.57
CA VAL A 29 7.21 -20.05 -6.21
C VAL A 29 6.23 -21.12 -5.73
N LEU A 30 5.96 -21.13 -4.42
CA LEU A 30 5.20 -22.22 -3.78
C LEU A 30 3.69 -22.06 -3.87
N HIS A 31 3.18 -20.85 -4.04
CA HIS A 31 1.74 -20.52 -4.11
C HIS A 31 0.92 -21.15 -2.97
N LYS A 32 1.46 -21.14 -1.74
CA LYS A 32 0.79 -21.71 -0.56
C LYS A 32 0.06 -20.62 0.22
N THR A 33 -1.09 -21.01 0.78
CA THR A 33 -1.75 -20.16 1.78
C THR A 33 -0.94 -20.21 3.07
N ILE A 34 -0.55 -19.06 3.56
CA ILE A 34 0.22 -18.90 4.79
C ILE A 34 -0.56 -18.00 5.73
N LEU A 35 -0.78 -18.46 6.95
CA LEU A 35 -1.24 -17.62 8.05
C LEU A 35 -0.02 -17.21 8.88
N PHE A 36 0.20 -15.90 8.91
CA PHE A 36 1.35 -15.27 9.53
C PHE A 36 0.87 -14.39 10.70
N VAL A 37 1.38 -14.63 11.89
CA VAL A 37 1.07 -13.83 13.08
C VAL A 37 2.28 -12.99 13.43
N THR A 38 2.08 -11.69 13.58
CA THR A 38 3.12 -10.73 13.99
C THR A 38 2.51 -9.57 14.79
N HIS A 39 3.31 -8.97 15.65
CA HIS A 39 3.00 -7.70 16.31
C HIS A 39 3.62 -6.50 15.58
N ASP A 40 4.44 -6.75 14.56
CA ASP A 40 5.09 -5.73 13.74
C ASP A 40 4.18 -5.40 12.53
N PHE A 41 3.61 -4.18 12.54
CA PHE A 41 2.69 -3.75 11.50
C PHE A 41 3.38 -3.52 10.15
N ASP A 42 4.62 -3.03 10.15
CA ASP A 42 5.41 -2.84 8.92
C ASP A 42 5.68 -4.19 8.24
N GLU A 43 5.93 -5.22 9.04
CA GLU A 43 6.10 -6.59 8.57
C GLU A 43 4.82 -7.11 7.91
N ALA A 44 3.66 -6.89 8.54
CA ALA A 44 2.36 -7.26 7.97
C ALA A 44 2.09 -6.52 6.66
N LEU A 45 2.34 -5.20 6.60
CA LEU A 45 2.17 -4.40 5.39
C LEU A 45 3.03 -4.88 4.23
N ARG A 46 4.24 -5.38 4.54
CA ARG A 46 5.20 -5.83 3.53
C ARG A 46 4.90 -7.22 2.97
N LEU A 47 4.46 -8.14 3.83
CA LEU A 47 4.43 -9.58 3.51
C LEU A 47 3.04 -10.11 3.16
N ALA A 48 1.97 -9.44 3.61
CA ALA A 48 0.64 -9.99 3.52
C ALA A 48 -0.15 -9.51 2.29
N ASP A 49 -0.90 -10.41 1.67
CA ASP A 49 -1.96 -10.07 0.70
C ASP A 49 -3.18 -9.50 1.42
N ARG A 50 -3.46 -9.97 2.65
CA ARG A 50 -4.54 -9.49 3.52
C ARG A 50 -4.09 -9.45 4.97
N ILE A 51 -4.51 -8.42 5.70
CA ILE A 51 -4.18 -8.20 7.10
C ILE A 51 -5.46 -8.22 7.92
N ALA A 52 -5.45 -9.00 9.01
CA ALA A 52 -6.47 -8.95 10.05
C ALA A 52 -5.89 -8.21 11.28
N ILE A 53 -6.43 -7.04 11.59
CA ILE A 53 -6.09 -6.34 12.83
C ILE A 53 -7.03 -6.81 13.92
N MET A 54 -6.45 -7.31 15.01
CA MET A 54 -7.19 -7.88 16.13
C MET A 54 -7.02 -7.02 17.39
N LYS A 55 -8.10 -6.94 18.16
CA LYS A 55 -8.13 -6.33 19.49
C LYS A 55 -9.04 -7.13 20.42
N ASP A 56 -8.56 -7.45 21.60
CA ASP A 56 -9.32 -8.16 22.63
C ASP A 56 -10.02 -9.44 22.12
N GLY A 57 -9.36 -10.18 21.20
CA GLY A 57 -9.89 -11.40 20.60
C GLY A 57 -10.88 -11.19 19.46
N ILE A 58 -11.13 -9.94 19.05
CA ILE A 58 -12.06 -9.59 17.96
C ILE A 58 -11.28 -9.03 16.79
N ILE A 59 -11.69 -9.39 15.57
CA ILE A 59 -11.16 -8.79 14.35
C ILE A 59 -11.80 -7.41 14.13
N GLU A 60 -11.02 -6.35 14.27
CA GLU A 60 -11.43 -4.96 14.03
C GLU A 60 -11.55 -4.65 12.53
N GLN A 61 -10.60 -5.16 11.74
CA GLN A 61 -10.63 -5.04 10.28
C GLN A 61 -9.87 -6.19 9.64
N LEU A 62 -10.37 -6.68 8.49
CA LEU A 62 -9.71 -7.65 7.64
C LEU A 62 -9.76 -7.16 6.20
N ASP A 63 -8.62 -6.72 5.66
CA ASP A 63 -8.55 -6.12 4.33
C ASP A 63 -7.16 -6.25 3.70
N THR A 64 -7.00 -5.69 2.49
CA THR A 64 -5.69 -5.52 1.87
C THR A 64 -4.87 -4.46 2.63
N PRO A 65 -3.52 -4.53 2.61
CA PRO A 65 -2.65 -3.50 3.20
C PRO A 65 -3.03 -2.08 2.76
N ALA A 66 -3.25 -1.88 1.46
CA ALA A 66 -3.64 -0.58 0.90
C ALA A 66 -4.96 -0.06 1.49
N ASN A 67 -5.99 -0.92 1.59
CA ASN A 67 -7.29 -0.48 2.10
C ASN A 67 -7.27 -0.22 3.61
N ILE A 68 -6.48 -0.95 4.38
CA ILE A 68 -6.27 -0.66 5.81
C ILE A 68 -5.65 0.73 6.00
N VAL A 69 -4.66 1.08 5.18
CA VAL A 69 -3.97 2.38 5.25
C VAL A 69 -4.85 3.54 4.75
N LEU A 70 -5.64 3.32 3.69
CA LEU A 70 -6.49 4.35 3.08
C LEU A 70 -7.81 4.54 3.84
N ASN A 71 -8.42 3.45 4.31
CA ASN A 71 -9.77 3.40 4.88
C ASN A 71 -9.79 2.62 6.21
N PRO A 72 -9.12 3.12 7.27
CA PRO A 72 -9.15 2.46 8.57
C PRO A 72 -10.59 2.43 9.12
N ALA A 73 -11.09 1.24 9.45
CA ALA A 73 -12.48 1.03 9.85
C ALA A 73 -12.79 1.57 11.26
N THR A 74 -11.81 1.62 12.15
CA THR A 74 -11.98 2.08 13.53
C THR A 74 -10.84 3.02 13.92
N GLU A 75 -11.06 3.79 15.00
CA GLU A 75 -10.03 4.63 15.62
C GLU A 75 -8.80 3.80 16.05
N TYR A 76 -9.04 2.56 16.48
CA TYR A 76 -7.96 1.65 16.85
C TYR A 76 -7.08 1.30 15.65
N VAL A 77 -7.68 0.93 14.51
CA VAL A 77 -6.95 0.64 13.27
C VAL A 77 -6.23 1.89 12.76
N ARG A 78 -6.85 3.06 12.83
CA ARG A 78 -6.26 4.33 12.40
C ARG A 78 -4.94 4.62 13.10
N LYS A 79 -4.81 4.31 14.40
CA LYS A 79 -3.55 4.50 15.15
C LYS A 79 -2.38 3.69 14.60
N PHE A 80 -2.62 2.52 14.02
CA PHE A 80 -1.56 1.74 13.34
C PHE A 80 -1.13 2.38 12.03
N THR A 81 -2.02 3.14 11.38
CA THR A 81 -1.79 3.66 10.03
C THR A 81 -1.32 5.13 10.01
N GLU A 82 -1.37 5.84 11.15
CA GLU A 82 -0.99 7.26 11.23
C GLU A 82 0.47 7.54 10.84
N GLU A 83 1.37 6.65 11.24
CA GLU A 83 2.82 6.81 11.01
C GLU A 83 3.31 6.06 9.76
N VAL A 84 2.41 5.36 9.06
CA VAL A 84 2.79 4.60 7.87
C VAL A 84 3.14 5.55 6.72
N PRO A 85 4.35 5.46 6.16
CA PRO A 85 4.73 6.20 4.97
C PRO A 85 3.96 5.63 3.75
N ARG A 86 2.85 6.28 3.39
CA ARG A 86 1.91 5.82 2.35
C ARG A 86 2.59 5.55 1.02
N GLU A 87 3.57 6.36 0.66
CA GLU A 87 4.36 6.22 -0.55
C GLU A 87 5.09 4.88 -0.66
N LYS A 88 5.43 4.26 0.49
CA LYS A 88 6.15 2.98 0.55
C LYS A 88 5.25 1.75 0.54
N VAL A 89 3.97 1.94 0.81
CA VAL A 89 3.00 0.86 0.97
C VAL A 89 2.02 0.81 -0.19
N LEU A 90 1.58 1.99 -0.69
CA LEU A 90 0.54 2.06 -1.69
C LEU A 90 1.09 1.82 -3.09
N LYS A 91 0.42 0.94 -3.81
CA LYS A 91 0.63 0.71 -5.24
C LYS A 91 -0.25 1.64 -6.07
N ILE A 92 0.16 1.91 -7.30
CA ILE A 92 -0.60 2.76 -8.23
C ILE A 92 -2.01 2.24 -8.43
N GLU A 93 -2.23 0.93 -8.53
CA GLU A 93 -3.56 0.31 -8.70
C GLU A 93 -4.56 0.64 -7.59
N SER A 94 -4.08 0.92 -6.37
CA SER A 94 -4.95 1.26 -5.23
C SER A 94 -5.40 2.72 -5.21
N VAL A 95 -4.81 3.57 -6.07
CA VAL A 95 -5.03 5.03 -6.06
C VAL A 95 -5.29 5.62 -7.45
N MET A 96 -5.13 4.86 -8.54
CA MET A 96 -5.39 5.31 -9.89
C MET A 96 -6.88 5.61 -10.11
N ASP A 97 -7.15 6.45 -11.09
CA ASP A 97 -8.49 6.72 -11.59
C ASP A 97 -8.79 5.86 -12.83
N GLU A 98 -10.05 5.72 -13.20
CA GLU A 98 -10.47 5.02 -14.41
C GLU A 98 -9.92 5.75 -15.66
N PHE A 99 -9.59 4.98 -16.69
CA PHE A 99 -9.10 5.52 -17.94
C PHE A 99 -10.24 6.17 -18.75
N ASP A 100 -10.10 7.45 -19.06
CA ASP A 100 -10.97 8.16 -20.01
C ASP A 100 -10.24 8.36 -21.35
N PRO A 101 -10.68 7.74 -22.45
CA PRO A 101 -10.02 7.86 -23.74
C PRO A 101 -10.15 9.27 -24.37
N THR A 102 -10.96 10.15 -23.80
CA THR A 102 -11.14 11.53 -24.28
C THR A 102 -10.09 12.49 -23.70
N GLU A 103 -9.39 12.10 -22.64
CA GLU A 103 -8.35 12.92 -22.02
C GLU A 103 -7.02 12.87 -22.78
N SER A 104 -6.33 14.01 -22.81
CA SER A 104 -4.99 14.10 -23.39
C SER A 104 -3.96 13.57 -22.39
N MET A 105 -3.41 12.39 -22.66
CA MET A 105 -2.40 11.72 -21.83
C MET A 105 -0.98 12.20 -22.12
N SER A 106 -0.08 11.94 -21.17
CA SER A 106 1.36 12.00 -21.40
C SER A 106 1.83 10.73 -22.14
N ASP A 107 3.03 10.80 -22.74
CA ASP A 107 3.67 9.61 -23.32
C ASP A 107 4.25 8.67 -22.25
N LEU A 108 4.19 9.09 -20.99
CA LEU A 108 4.70 8.32 -19.85
C LEU A 108 3.75 7.21 -19.47
N LYS A 109 4.33 6.06 -19.08
CA LYS A 109 3.59 4.90 -18.61
C LYS A 109 4.19 4.40 -17.30
N VAL A 110 3.34 3.95 -16.37
CA VAL A 110 3.74 3.34 -15.11
C VAL A 110 3.01 2.00 -14.94
N GLN A 111 3.65 1.06 -14.27
CA GLN A 111 3.04 -0.24 -13.97
C GLN A 111 2.01 -0.09 -12.84
N LYS A 112 0.89 -0.82 -12.94
CA LYS A 112 -0.18 -0.77 -11.93
C LYS A 112 0.28 -1.23 -10.54
N ASP A 113 1.20 -2.18 -10.49
CA ASP A 113 1.76 -2.77 -9.27
C ASP A 113 2.97 -1.98 -8.70
N ALA A 114 3.40 -0.91 -9.39
CA ALA A 114 4.48 -0.05 -8.91
C ALA A 114 4.09 0.64 -7.60
N ILE A 115 5.01 0.66 -6.64
CA ILE A 115 4.88 1.42 -5.39
C ILE A 115 5.01 2.91 -5.70
N ILE A 116 4.17 3.74 -5.06
CA ILE A 116 4.13 5.20 -5.32
C ILE A 116 5.52 5.83 -5.20
N GLU A 117 6.31 5.48 -4.17
CA GLU A 117 7.67 6.00 -3.95
C GLU A 117 8.55 5.88 -5.20
N THR A 118 8.44 4.78 -5.94
CA THR A 118 9.30 4.51 -7.10
C THR A 118 8.95 5.32 -8.35
N VAL A 119 7.71 5.80 -8.46
CA VAL A 119 7.19 6.50 -9.65
C VAL A 119 6.68 7.92 -9.39
N ALA A 120 6.64 8.32 -8.11
CA ALA A 120 6.11 9.63 -7.71
C ALA A 120 6.79 10.80 -8.43
N GLU A 121 8.11 10.78 -8.54
CA GLU A 121 8.88 11.85 -9.21
C GLU A 121 8.43 12.01 -10.67
N VAL A 122 8.28 10.91 -11.40
CA VAL A 122 7.85 10.90 -12.80
C VAL A 122 6.44 11.48 -12.94
N ILE A 123 5.52 11.09 -12.04
CA ILE A 123 4.13 11.55 -12.06
C ILE A 123 4.02 13.03 -11.67
N LEU A 124 4.74 13.45 -10.63
CA LEU A 124 4.71 14.82 -10.13
C LEU A 124 5.30 15.83 -11.14
N ASN A 125 6.26 15.43 -11.97
CA ASN A 125 6.85 16.25 -13.01
C ASN A 125 6.04 16.24 -14.32
N SER A 126 5.01 15.40 -14.44
CA SER A 126 4.15 15.36 -15.61
C SER A 126 3.06 16.43 -15.55
N SER A 127 2.92 17.21 -16.64
CA SER A 127 1.85 18.20 -16.80
C SER A 127 0.51 17.58 -17.23
N LYS A 128 0.51 16.30 -17.62
CA LYS A 128 -0.65 15.55 -18.08
C LYS A 128 -0.78 14.24 -17.29
N PRO A 129 -1.98 13.64 -17.20
CA PRO A 129 -2.16 12.32 -16.61
C PRO A 129 -1.21 11.29 -17.23
N VAL A 130 -0.65 10.45 -16.39
CA VAL A 130 0.24 9.34 -16.77
C VAL A 130 -0.58 8.07 -16.93
N THR A 131 -0.35 7.33 -18.01
CA THR A 131 -1.06 6.09 -18.30
C THR A 131 -0.58 4.98 -17.37
N VAL A 132 -1.52 4.28 -16.73
CA VAL A 132 -1.25 3.08 -15.93
C VAL A 132 -1.48 1.84 -16.78
N ILE A 133 -0.51 0.93 -16.80
CA ILE A 133 -0.54 -0.29 -17.60
C ILE A 133 -0.41 -1.54 -16.73
N ASP A 134 -0.95 -2.66 -17.23
CA ASP A 134 -0.73 -3.99 -16.66
C ASP A 134 0.57 -4.64 -17.20
N GLU A 135 0.86 -5.86 -16.74
CA GLU A 135 2.04 -6.63 -17.16
C GLU A 135 2.06 -6.94 -18.68
N LEU A 136 0.90 -6.93 -19.33
CA LEU A 136 0.75 -7.15 -20.77
C LEU A 136 0.86 -5.85 -21.59
N GLY A 137 0.96 -4.68 -20.90
CA GLY A 137 1.02 -3.37 -21.52
C GLY A 137 -0.34 -2.76 -21.87
N HIS A 138 -1.45 -3.37 -21.44
CA HIS A 138 -2.77 -2.80 -21.62
C HIS A 138 -3.00 -1.65 -20.64
N THR A 139 -3.67 -0.60 -21.11
CA THR A 139 -4.06 0.51 -20.24
C THR A 139 -5.18 0.07 -19.30
N VAL A 140 -4.96 0.25 -18.00
CA VAL A 140 -5.90 -0.13 -16.92
C VAL A 140 -6.39 1.05 -16.10
N GLY A 141 -5.76 2.23 -16.24
CA GLY A 141 -6.14 3.44 -15.52
C GLY A 141 -5.24 4.61 -15.84
N VAL A 142 -5.41 5.68 -15.10
CA VAL A 142 -4.61 6.90 -15.18
C VAL A 142 -4.26 7.42 -13.79
N ILE A 143 -3.15 8.17 -13.70
CA ILE A 143 -2.73 8.80 -12.46
C ILE A 143 -2.16 10.18 -12.76
N ASN A 144 -2.47 11.17 -11.94
CA ASN A 144 -1.98 12.53 -12.07
C ASN A 144 -1.30 13.05 -10.79
N ALA A 145 -0.56 14.14 -10.91
CA ALA A 145 0.16 14.75 -9.80
C ALA A 145 -0.75 15.15 -8.63
N SER A 146 -1.96 15.68 -8.91
CA SER A 146 -2.89 16.10 -7.86
C SER A 146 -3.39 14.91 -7.03
N LYS A 147 -3.60 13.75 -7.68
CA LYS A 147 -3.99 12.51 -6.99
C LYS A 147 -2.89 12.02 -6.05
N ILE A 148 -1.64 12.01 -6.51
CA ILE A 148 -0.48 11.64 -5.67
C ILE A 148 -0.39 12.56 -4.45
N VAL A 149 -0.45 13.88 -4.65
CA VAL A 149 -0.41 14.85 -3.54
C VAL A 149 -1.57 14.63 -2.56
N HIS A 150 -2.79 14.40 -3.07
CA HIS A 150 -3.95 14.13 -2.22
C HIS A 150 -3.78 12.84 -1.39
N VAL A 151 -3.30 11.77 -1.99
CA VAL A 151 -3.07 10.48 -1.30
C VAL A 151 -2.01 10.62 -0.22
N LEU A 152 -0.91 11.32 -0.50
CA LEU A 152 0.20 11.45 0.43
C LEU A 152 -0.09 12.44 1.58
N PHE A 153 -0.79 13.54 1.29
CA PHE A 153 -0.93 14.66 2.23
C PHE A 153 -2.37 15.00 2.63
N GLY A 154 -3.38 14.44 1.96
CA GLY A 154 -4.79 14.81 2.13
C GLY A 154 -5.40 14.48 3.49
N SER A 155 -4.80 13.59 4.27
CA SER A 155 -5.34 13.18 5.59
C SER A 155 -5.07 14.18 6.72
N HIS A 156 -4.21 15.18 6.51
CA HIS A 156 -3.89 16.20 7.52
C HIS A 156 -4.77 17.43 7.46
N SER A 157 -5.61 17.60 6.44
CA SER A 157 -6.42 18.81 6.26
C SER A 157 -7.73 18.84 7.06
N ASN A 158 -8.25 17.70 7.51
CA ASN A 158 -9.54 17.67 8.24
C ASN A 158 -9.45 17.94 9.76
N GLN A 159 -8.27 17.95 10.36
CA GLN A 159 -8.14 18.20 11.81
C GLN A 159 -7.89 19.66 12.20
N LYS A 160 -7.63 20.56 11.23
CA LYS A 160 -7.41 21.99 11.55
C LYS A 160 -8.66 22.85 11.57
N SER A 161 -9.80 22.34 11.05
CA SER A 161 -11.05 23.13 10.97
C SER A 161 -11.89 23.06 12.26
N GLU A 162 -11.70 22.06 13.12
CA GLU A 162 -12.50 21.92 14.37
C GLU A 162 -11.86 22.58 15.62
N LYS A 163 -10.63 23.11 15.52
CA LYS A 163 -9.98 23.79 16.67
C LYS A 163 -10.05 25.31 16.63
N LEU A 164 -10.81 25.90 15.71
CA LEU A 164 -10.98 27.36 15.55
C LEU A 164 -12.46 27.80 15.58
N SER A 165 -13.29 27.05 16.30
CA SER A 165 -14.66 27.50 16.63
C SER A 165 -14.86 27.50 18.11
#